data_0672d21cbb9d5d059151829f7761dce0
#
_entry.id   0672d21cbb9d5d059151829f7761dce0
#
_cell.length_a   1.000
_cell.length_b   1.000
_cell.length_c   1.000
_cell.angle_alpha   90.00
_cell.angle_beta   90.00
_cell.angle_gamma   90.00
#
_symmetry.space_group_name_H-M   'P 1'
#
loop_
_entity.id
_entity.type
_entity.pdbx_description
1 polymer ?
#
loop_
_entity_poly.entity_id
_entity_poly.type
_entity_poly.pdbx_seq_one_letter_code
_entity_poly.pdbx_strand_id
1 'polypeptide(L)'
;MILDYTKVEVVDKESRFLLKRTNLGNRQILNRKHAVTNQIYSYERQRIEEGKGVFPNTFYQTHHIFFEKNIGFDLTDTHIARAYADNQNRILIPFQQRNLKQWIKLDWDEAETSFITMANQRLQIIPYPLPINANVDDWIAHKGNAIKRILPSQDIMPVLSSRHNEDTFQDVAQHEIKESKLVGIHLYPDIKPIDFANLSRLRAINANLKPNDICALFVGFNAMRRLAKLDSVNSSFAYSTFGIDIFSPYQMSQAQMKAMLRDKEKAKEYLEQFYDTTQGGYSTNPDQEAWHEVGLIDLLKNKVTIAEALGKFQAIIWYSTWFEQQDFETLNSKLLAKENIIEYITNSKSKWAMFWNRYGSTAVG
;
A
#
# COMPACT_ATOMS: atom_id res chain seq x y z
N MET A 1 -10.85 10.21 -14.55
CA MET A 1 -11.68 10.33 -13.32
C MET A 1 -10.83 11.08 -12.31
N ILE A 2 -11.36 12.08 -11.64
CA ILE A 2 -10.59 12.94 -10.74
C ILE A 2 -10.78 12.42 -9.32
N LEU A 3 -9.69 12.22 -8.61
CA LEU A 3 -9.69 11.95 -7.18
C LEU A 3 -9.97 13.26 -6.44
N ASP A 4 -10.96 13.27 -5.56
CA ASP A 4 -11.25 14.42 -4.72
C ASP A 4 -10.32 14.47 -3.51
N TYR A 5 -10.33 15.62 -2.82
CA TYR A 5 -9.68 15.71 -1.53
C TYR A 5 -10.33 14.78 -0.51
N THR A 6 -9.50 14.24 0.35
CA THR A 6 -9.94 13.35 1.43
C THR A 6 -10.40 14.16 2.63
N LYS A 7 -11.48 13.71 3.27
CA LYS A 7 -11.95 14.28 4.55
C LYS A 7 -11.78 13.29 5.68
N VAL A 8 -11.42 13.78 6.84
CA VAL A 8 -11.44 13.01 8.08
C VAL A 8 -12.88 12.86 8.55
N GLU A 9 -13.37 11.63 8.69
CA GLU A 9 -14.72 11.34 9.16
C GLU A 9 -14.76 11.10 10.67
N VAL A 10 -13.86 10.25 11.14
CA VAL A 10 -13.79 9.85 12.55
C VAL A 10 -12.36 9.93 13.03
N VAL A 11 -12.19 10.43 14.24
CA VAL A 11 -10.94 10.38 15.00
C VAL A 11 -11.23 9.59 16.27
N ASP A 12 -10.64 8.42 16.40
CA ASP A 12 -10.64 7.72 17.66
C ASP A 12 -9.46 8.22 18.53
N LYS A 13 -9.80 8.91 19.61
CA LYS A 13 -8.81 9.60 20.45
C LYS A 13 -7.89 8.63 21.21
N GLU A 14 -8.41 7.46 21.56
CA GLU A 14 -7.68 6.47 22.36
C GLU A 14 -6.69 5.71 21.50
N SER A 15 -7.15 5.12 20.42
CA SER A 15 -6.29 4.36 19.49
C SER A 15 -5.54 5.24 18.50
N ARG A 16 -5.98 6.51 18.32
CA ARG A 16 -5.50 7.44 17.28
C ARG A 16 -5.69 6.95 15.86
N PHE A 17 -6.57 5.98 15.66
CA PHE A 17 -7.00 5.62 14.32
C PHE A 17 -7.90 6.70 13.74
N LEU A 18 -7.65 7.02 12.47
CA LEU A 18 -8.49 7.92 11.70
C LEU A 18 -9.30 7.13 10.68
N LEU A 19 -10.56 7.48 10.53
CA LEU A 19 -11.32 7.10 9.35
C LEU A 19 -11.33 8.29 8.39
N LYS A 20 -10.80 8.06 7.20
CA LYS A 20 -10.72 9.06 6.14
C LYS A 20 -11.59 8.62 4.97
N ARG A 21 -12.28 9.56 4.35
CA ARG A 21 -13.13 9.35 3.18
C ARG A 21 -12.70 10.24 2.03
N THR A 22 -12.57 9.65 0.85
CA THR A 22 -12.37 10.39 -0.40
C THR A 22 -13.40 9.96 -1.43
N ASN A 23 -13.66 10.81 -2.41
CA ASN A 23 -14.49 10.47 -3.56
C ASN A 23 -13.61 10.17 -4.78
N LEU A 24 -14.01 9.16 -5.53
CA LEU A 24 -13.47 8.83 -6.82
C LEU A 24 -14.62 8.79 -7.83
N GLY A 25 -14.83 9.92 -8.50
CA GLY A 25 -16.06 10.10 -9.29
C GLY A 25 -17.31 9.99 -8.41
N ASN A 26 -18.21 9.08 -8.74
CA ASN A 26 -19.47 8.87 -8.01
C ASN A 26 -19.32 7.90 -6.81
N ARG A 27 -18.14 7.49 -6.46
CA ARG A 27 -17.90 6.49 -5.42
C ARG A 27 -17.13 7.05 -4.25
N GLN A 28 -17.45 6.52 -3.06
CA GLN A 28 -16.75 6.85 -1.84
C GLN A 28 -15.76 5.74 -1.48
N ILE A 29 -14.55 6.14 -1.13
CA ILE A 29 -13.48 5.24 -0.70
C ILE A 29 -13.11 5.60 0.72
N LEU A 30 -13.13 4.61 1.62
CA LEU A 30 -12.56 4.73 2.95
C LEU A 30 -11.08 4.37 2.90
N ASN A 31 -10.29 4.92 3.80
CA ASN A 31 -8.88 4.54 3.94
C ASN A 31 -8.70 3.07 4.38
N ARG A 32 -7.45 2.62 4.48
CA ARG A 32 -7.04 1.22 4.69
C ARG A 32 -7.44 0.34 3.50
N LYS A 33 -6.96 0.73 2.34
CA LYS A 33 -7.19 -0.03 1.10
C LYS A 33 -5.91 -0.71 0.62
N HIS A 34 -6.07 -1.96 0.21
CA HIS A 34 -5.01 -2.67 -0.47
C HIS A 34 -5.00 -2.34 -1.95
N ALA A 35 -3.82 -2.05 -2.45
CA ALA A 35 -3.58 -1.92 -3.88
C ALA A 35 -3.10 -3.24 -4.44
N VAL A 36 -3.49 -3.53 -5.67
CA VAL A 36 -3.07 -4.74 -6.39
C VAL A 36 -2.33 -4.35 -7.66
N THR A 37 -1.41 -5.21 -8.09
CA THR A 37 -0.74 -5.00 -9.37
C THR A 37 -1.65 -5.38 -10.53
N ASN A 38 -1.45 -4.74 -11.67
CA ASN A 38 -2.18 -5.08 -12.88
C ASN A 38 -1.98 -6.56 -13.29
N GLN A 39 -0.81 -7.12 -13.02
CA GLN A 39 -0.51 -8.52 -13.28
C GLN A 39 -1.37 -9.47 -12.43
N ILE A 40 -1.52 -9.19 -11.12
CA ILE A 40 -2.37 -9.98 -10.22
C ILE A 40 -3.82 -9.89 -10.67
N TYR A 41 -4.27 -8.69 -11.00
CA TYR A 41 -5.63 -8.46 -11.48
C TYR A 41 -5.94 -9.20 -12.79
N SER A 42 -5.03 -9.15 -13.77
CA SER A 42 -5.22 -9.84 -15.05
C SER A 42 -5.29 -11.35 -14.90
N TYR A 43 -4.48 -11.91 -14.01
CA TYR A 43 -4.49 -13.35 -13.71
C TYR A 43 -5.83 -13.80 -13.13
N GLU A 44 -6.36 -13.07 -12.18
CA GLU A 44 -7.63 -13.44 -11.56
C GLU A 44 -8.83 -13.20 -12.49
N ARG A 45 -8.81 -12.12 -13.27
CA ARG A 45 -9.80 -11.88 -14.30
C ARG A 45 -9.89 -13.04 -15.29
N GLN A 46 -8.76 -13.57 -15.74
CA GLN A 46 -8.72 -14.73 -16.60
C GLN A 46 -9.38 -15.95 -15.95
N ARG A 47 -9.11 -16.19 -14.66
CA ARG A 47 -9.73 -17.31 -13.94
C ARG A 47 -11.24 -17.18 -13.82
N ILE A 48 -11.77 -15.96 -13.67
CA ILE A 48 -13.21 -15.72 -13.64
C ILE A 48 -13.82 -15.96 -15.01
N GLU A 49 -13.20 -15.48 -16.06
CA GLU A 49 -13.64 -15.72 -17.44
C GLU A 49 -13.64 -17.24 -17.77
N GLU A 50 -12.75 -18.01 -17.16
CA GLU A 50 -12.71 -19.47 -17.24
C GLU A 50 -13.72 -20.18 -16.29
N GLY A 51 -14.52 -19.46 -15.52
CA GLY A 51 -15.43 -20.03 -14.52
C GLY A 51 -14.74 -20.63 -13.29
N LYS A 52 -13.47 -20.35 -13.10
CA LYS A 52 -12.64 -20.82 -11.98
C LYS A 52 -12.34 -19.74 -10.95
N GLY A 53 -12.94 -18.57 -11.09
CA GLY A 53 -12.79 -17.47 -10.16
C GLY A 53 -13.45 -17.81 -8.83
N VAL A 54 -12.74 -17.58 -7.74
CA VAL A 54 -13.21 -17.90 -6.40
C VAL A 54 -13.78 -16.66 -5.71
N PHE A 55 -13.39 -15.47 -6.16
CA PHE A 55 -13.89 -14.23 -5.58
C PHE A 55 -15.28 -13.87 -6.11
N PRO A 56 -16.17 -13.37 -5.24
CA PRO A 56 -17.45 -12.81 -5.68
C PRO A 56 -17.21 -11.70 -6.71
N ASN A 57 -18.05 -11.59 -7.73
CA ASN A 57 -18.02 -10.51 -8.71
C ASN A 57 -17.99 -9.11 -8.05
N THR A 58 -18.52 -8.97 -6.84
CA THR A 58 -18.47 -7.76 -6.02
C THR A 58 -17.06 -7.33 -5.66
N PHE A 59 -16.10 -8.27 -5.52
CA PHE A 59 -14.70 -7.94 -5.25
C PHE A 59 -14.07 -7.13 -6.40
N TYR A 60 -14.43 -7.44 -7.64
CA TYR A 60 -13.95 -6.73 -8.84
C TYR A 60 -14.61 -5.38 -9.06
N GLN A 61 -15.77 -5.20 -8.47
CA GLN A 61 -16.50 -3.93 -8.52
C GLN A 61 -16.05 -2.98 -7.40
N THR A 62 -15.33 -3.49 -6.40
CA THR A 62 -14.76 -2.67 -5.35
C THR A 62 -13.50 -1.94 -5.86
N HIS A 63 -13.20 -0.84 -5.27
CA HIS A 63 -12.23 0.18 -5.69
C HIS A 63 -10.81 -0.34 -5.53
N HIS A 64 -10.28 -0.98 -6.57
CA HIS A 64 -8.89 -1.39 -6.56
C HIS A 64 -8.00 -0.23 -6.97
N ILE A 65 -6.98 -0.03 -6.18
CA ILE A 65 -5.90 0.88 -6.45
C ILE A 65 -4.80 0.07 -7.10
N PHE A 66 -4.46 0.41 -8.33
CA PHE A 66 -3.44 -0.31 -9.09
C PHE A 66 -2.11 0.39 -8.97
N PHE A 67 -1.08 -0.40 -8.74
CA PHE A 67 0.30 -0.01 -8.88
C PHE A 67 0.86 -0.63 -10.15
N GLU A 68 1.16 0.19 -11.13
CA GLU A 68 2.00 -0.23 -12.23
C GLU A 68 3.45 -0.26 -11.75
N LYS A 69 4.06 -1.44 -11.78
CA LYS A 69 5.48 -1.59 -11.54
C LYS A 69 6.24 -1.13 -12.79
N ASN A 70 7.25 -0.31 -12.57
CA ASN A 70 8.13 0.15 -13.64
C ASN A 70 7.35 0.73 -14.83
N ILE A 71 6.67 1.82 -14.61
CA ILE A 71 6.50 2.77 -15.68
C ILE A 71 7.90 3.31 -15.94
N GLY A 72 8.79 2.41 -16.36
CA GLY A 72 10.01 2.74 -17.04
C GLY A 72 9.62 3.26 -18.42
N PHE A 73 10.58 3.78 -19.10
CA PHE A 73 10.51 4.42 -20.41
C PHE A 73 9.82 3.59 -21.53
N ASP A 74 9.31 2.41 -21.23
CA ASP A 74 8.78 1.42 -22.19
C ASP A 74 7.26 1.28 -22.20
N LEU A 75 6.49 2.05 -21.39
CA LEU A 75 5.04 2.03 -21.52
C LEU A 75 4.61 2.81 -22.74
N THR A 76 4.06 2.08 -23.70
CA THR A 76 3.41 2.71 -24.85
C THR A 76 2.10 3.37 -24.40
N ASP A 77 1.69 4.43 -25.05
CA ASP A 77 0.39 5.09 -24.82
C ASP A 77 -0.77 4.10 -24.85
N THR A 78 -0.63 3.01 -25.61
CA THR A 78 -1.62 1.92 -25.69
C THR A 78 -1.75 1.13 -24.39
N HIS A 79 -0.65 0.85 -23.67
CA HIS A 79 -0.68 0.15 -22.39
C HIS A 79 -1.36 0.99 -21.31
N ILE A 80 -1.05 2.30 -21.28
CA ILE A 80 -1.65 3.25 -20.36
C ILE A 80 -3.13 3.41 -20.64
N ALA A 81 -3.51 3.63 -21.91
CA ALA A 81 -4.90 3.76 -22.33
C ALA A 81 -5.72 2.51 -21.97
N ARG A 82 -5.16 1.30 -22.16
CA ARG A 82 -5.80 0.04 -21.79
C ARG A 82 -5.94 -0.07 -20.26
N ALA A 83 -4.90 0.26 -19.50
CA ALA A 83 -4.96 0.22 -18.04
C ALA A 83 -6.05 1.15 -17.50
N TYR A 84 -6.20 2.36 -18.06
CA TYR A 84 -7.29 3.26 -17.69
C TYR A 84 -8.67 2.80 -18.16
N ALA A 85 -8.77 2.26 -19.38
CA ALA A 85 -10.04 1.74 -19.91
C ALA A 85 -10.56 0.56 -19.06
N ASP A 86 -9.68 -0.37 -18.72
CA ASP A 86 -10.00 -1.52 -17.88
C ASP A 86 -10.29 -1.15 -16.41
N ASN A 87 -9.92 0.04 -15.98
CA ASN A 87 -9.94 0.47 -14.58
C ASN A 87 -10.66 1.80 -14.34
N GLN A 88 -11.73 2.07 -15.08
CA GLN A 88 -12.47 3.36 -15.03
C GLN A 88 -12.94 3.79 -13.63
N ASN A 89 -13.08 2.86 -12.70
CA ASN A 89 -13.55 3.11 -11.33
C ASN A 89 -12.44 2.93 -10.29
N ARG A 90 -11.18 3.10 -10.66
CA ARG A 90 -10.02 2.78 -9.83
C ARG A 90 -8.99 3.89 -9.85
N ILE A 91 -8.22 3.99 -8.79
CA ILE A 91 -7.06 4.88 -8.75
C ILE A 91 -5.87 4.10 -9.32
N LEU A 92 -5.31 4.58 -10.42
CA LEU A 92 -4.08 4.07 -10.97
C LEU A 92 -2.91 4.89 -10.42
N ILE A 93 -2.08 4.27 -9.61
CA ILE A 93 -0.91 4.90 -9.03
C ILE A 93 0.32 4.30 -9.69
N PRO A 94 1.00 5.03 -10.58
CA PRO A 94 2.26 4.58 -11.13
C PRO A 94 3.32 4.58 -10.04
N PHE A 95 4.17 3.57 -10.05
CA PHE A 95 5.22 3.43 -9.05
C PHE A 95 6.54 3.03 -9.70
N GLN A 96 7.57 3.80 -9.44
CA GLN A 96 8.93 3.46 -9.78
C GLN A 96 9.64 2.86 -8.57
N GLN A 97 9.92 1.55 -8.64
CA GLN A 97 10.64 0.88 -7.55
C GLN A 97 12.11 1.35 -7.55
N ARG A 98 12.53 1.94 -6.44
CA ARG A 98 13.92 2.35 -6.19
C ARG A 98 14.47 1.60 -4.98
N ASN A 99 15.69 1.09 -5.08
CA ASN A 99 16.42 0.58 -3.93
C ASN A 99 17.09 1.74 -3.17
N LEU A 100 17.59 1.46 -1.96
CA LEU A 100 18.21 2.50 -1.12
C LEU A 100 19.38 3.21 -1.82
N LYS A 101 20.20 2.49 -2.59
CA LYS A 101 21.33 3.09 -3.33
C LYS A 101 20.86 4.08 -4.39
N GLN A 102 19.75 3.79 -5.05
CA GLN A 102 19.13 4.68 -6.02
C GLN A 102 18.49 5.90 -5.34
N TRP A 103 17.89 5.74 -4.16
CA TRP A 103 17.40 6.86 -3.37
C TRP A 103 18.52 7.80 -2.90
N ILE A 104 19.66 7.23 -2.42
CA ILE A 104 20.80 8.02 -1.95
C ILE A 104 21.43 8.85 -3.10
N LYS A 105 21.37 8.33 -4.32
CA LYS A 105 21.94 9.00 -5.50
C LYS A 105 20.95 9.94 -6.19
N LEU A 106 19.68 9.88 -5.80
CA LEU A 106 18.66 10.72 -6.40
C LEU A 106 18.96 12.19 -6.11
N ASP A 107 19.09 12.98 -7.15
CA ASP A 107 19.14 14.43 -7.13
C ASP A 107 17.88 15.05 -7.78
N TRP A 108 17.79 16.36 -7.78
CA TRP A 108 16.64 17.06 -8.33
C TRP A 108 16.53 16.90 -9.85
N ASP A 109 17.64 16.84 -10.57
CA ASP A 109 17.64 16.69 -12.04
C ASP A 109 17.07 15.32 -12.44
N GLU A 110 17.49 14.25 -11.76
CA GLU A 110 16.94 12.90 -11.99
C GLU A 110 15.46 12.81 -11.57
N ALA A 111 15.10 13.42 -10.44
CA ALA A 111 13.74 13.46 -9.96
C ALA A 111 12.81 14.18 -10.94
N GLU A 112 13.22 15.35 -11.44
CA GLU A 112 12.49 16.14 -12.42
C GLU A 112 12.39 15.42 -13.78
N THR A 113 13.46 14.80 -14.25
CA THR A 113 13.46 14.01 -15.49
C THR A 113 12.47 12.85 -15.39
N SER A 114 12.46 12.13 -14.27
CA SER A 114 11.52 11.05 -14.00
C SER A 114 10.08 11.56 -13.98
N PHE A 115 9.84 12.69 -13.32
CA PHE A 115 8.53 13.33 -13.24
C PHE A 115 8.02 13.76 -14.63
N ILE A 116 8.83 14.47 -15.42
CA ILE A 116 8.45 14.94 -16.77
C ILE A 116 8.12 13.75 -17.68
N THR A 117 8.92 12.69 -17.61
CA THR A 117 8.67 11.48 -18.39
C THR A 117 7.29 10.89 -18.08
N MET A 118 6.91 10.81 -16.81
CA MET A 118 5.60 10.31 -16.41
C MET A 118 4.46 11.28 -16.73
N ALA A 119 4.69 12.58 -16.60
CA ALA A 119 3.71 13.62 -16.95
C ALA A 119 3.34 13.54 -18.44
N ASN A 120 4.32 13.34 -19.30
CA ASN A 120 4.11 13.22 -20.75
C ASN A 120 3.31 11.95 -21.14
N GLN A 121 3.27 10.94 -20.29
CA GLN A 121 2.47 9.73 -20.49
C GLN A 121 0.98 9.90 -20.11
N ARG A 122 0.53 11.12 -19.83
CA ARG A 122 -0.87 11.46 -19.47
C ARG A 122 -1.42 10.68 -18.29
N LEU A 123 -0.57 10.27 -17.37
CA LEU A 123 -1.01 9.65 -16.11
C LEU A 123 -1.78 10.66 -15.27
N GLN A 124 -2.84 10.22 -14.60
CA GLN A 124 -3.64 11.11 -13.75
C GLN A 124 -2.90 11.46 -12.45
N ILE A 125 -2.15 10.51 -11.91
CA ILE A 125 -1.33 10.69 -10.71
C ILE A 125 0.12 10.52 -11.12
N ILE A 126 0.93 11.54 -10.86
CA ILE A 126 2.34 11.57 -11.24
C ILE A 126 3.19 11.55 -9.97
N PRO A 127 3.88 10.44 -9.69
CA PRO A 127 4.83 10.39 -8.59
C PRO A 127 6.00 11.34 -8.82
N TYR A 128 6.32 12.11 -7.80
CA TYR A 128 7.51 12.96 -7.79
C TYR A 128 8.41 12.55 -6.60
N PRO A 129 9.44 11.73 -6.83
CA PRO A 129 10.31 11.28 -5.77
C PRO A 129 11.20 12.42 -5.28
N LEU A 130 11.28 12.60 -3.97
CA LEU A 130 12.13 13.64 -3.37
C LEU A 130 13.52 13.09 -3.08
N PRO A 131 14.60 13.83 -3.40
CA PRO A 131 15.95 13.49 -2.95
C PRO A 131 16.04 13.36 -1.43
N ILE A 132 16.86 12.43 -0.93
CA ILE A 132 16.95 12.16 0.53
C ILE A 132 17.39 13.39 1.32
N ASN A 133 18.21 14.24 0.71
CA ASN A 133 18.73 15.46 1.32
C ASN A 133 17.91 16.72 0.98
N ALA A 134 16.73 16.57 0.38
CA ALA A 134 15.85 17.69 0.10
C ALA A 134 15.40 18.37 1.41
N ASN A 135 15.12 19.65 1.35
CA ASN A 135 14.37 20.37 2.38
C ASN A 135 12.98 20.77 1.86
N VAL A 136 12.14 21.29 2.73
CA VAL A 136 10.77 21.64 2.37
C VAL A 136 10.69 22.81 1.41
N ASP A 137 11.59 23.79 1.53
CA ASP A 137 11.60 24.98 0.65
C ASP A 137 12.00 24.60 -0.78
N ASP A 138 13.03 23.77 -0.95
CA ASP A 138 13.41 23.21 -2.24
C ASP A 138 12.23 22.43 -2.85
N TRP A 139 11.56 21.60 -2.04
CA TRP A 139 10.38 20.87 -2.51
C TRP A 139 9.28 21.81 -3.01
N ILE A 140 8.93 22.83 -2.25
CA ILE A 140 7.88 23.81 -2.63
C ILE A 140 8.24 24.48 -3.96
N ALA A 141 9.50 24.88 -4.14
CA ALA A 141 9.98 25.48 -5.38
C ALA A 141 9.88 24.52 -6.57
N HIS A 142 10.33 23.28 -6.42
CA HIS A 142 10.25 22.26 -7.46
C HIS A 142 8.81 21.87 -7.77
N LYS A 143 7.96 21.70 -6.78
CA LYS A 143 6.52 21.42 -6.95
C LYS A 143 5.83 22.56 -7.70
N GLY A 144 6.14 23.82 -7.34
CA GLY A 144 5.59 24.99 -8.02
C GLY A 144 5.96 25.07 -9.52
N ASN A 145 7.15 24.61 -9.87
CA ASN A 145 7.57 24.49 -11.28
C ASN A 145 6.90 23.30 -11.97
N ALA A 146 6.76 22.17 -11.28
CA ALA A 146 6.13 20.97 -11.80
C ALA A 146 4.64 21.19 -12.13
N ILE A 147 3.90 21.90 -11.28
CA ILE A 147 2.48 22.24 -11.50
C ILE A 147 2.28 22.98 -12.83
N LYS A 148 3.21 23.83 -13.24
CA LYS A 148 3.13 24.56 -14.51
C LYS A 148 3.29 23.68 -15.75
N ARG A 149 3.77 22.45 -15.57
CA ARG A 149 4.12 21.51 -16.65
C ARG A 149 3.15 20.35 -16.80
N ILE A 150 2.17 20.24 -15.92
CA ILE A 150 1.16 19.17 -15.96
C ILE A 150 -0.18 19.67 -16.49
N LEU A 151 -1.00 18.74 -16.94
CA LEU A 151 -2.37 19.01 -17.36
C LEU A 151 -3.29 19.26 -16.15
N PRO A 152 -4.37 20.04 -16.29
CA PRO A 152 -5.33 20.25 -15.20
C PRO A 152 -5.99 18.97 -14.65
N SER A 153 -5.94 17.87 -15.41
CA SER A 153 -6.46 16.56 -15.01
C SER A 153 -5.43 15.68 -14.29
N GLN A 154 -4.23 16.20 -14.07
CA GLN A 154 -3.13 15.47 -13.44
C GLN A 154 -2.86 16.00 -12.05
N ASP A 155 -2.56 15.12 -11.12
CA ASP A 155 -2.20 15.43 -9.75
C ASP A 155 -0.76 14.98 -9.46
N ILE A 156 0.01 15.80 -8.77
CA ILE A 156 1.34 15.45 -8.29
C ILE A 156 1.22 14.69 -6.98
N MET A 157 1.87 13.55 -6.91
CA MET A 157 2.03 12.79 -5.68
C MET A 157 3.49 12.87 -5.21
N PRO A 158 3.82 13.68 -4.22
CA PRO A 158 5.16 13.66 -3.62
C PRO A 158 5.45 12.27 -3.06
N VAL A 159 6.66 11.76 -3.28
CA VAL A 159 7.08 10.46 -2.77
C VAL A 159 8.28 10.64 -1.86
N LEU A 160 8.07 10.38 -0.58
CA LEU A 160 9.09 10.39 0.45
C LEU A 160 9.67 8.99 0.66
N SER A 161 10.93 8.89 1.00
CA SER A 161 11.52 7.68 1.55
C SER A 161 11.33 7.65 3.06
N SER A 162 10.99 6.50 3.65
CA SER A 162 10.96 6.36 5.11
C SER A 162 12.35 6.56 5.75
N ARG A 163 13.40 6.71 4.94
CA ARG A 163 14.78 6.99 5.35
C ARG A 163 15.27 8.39 5.04
N HIS A 164 14.36 9.31 4.73
CA HIS A 164 14.71 10.73 4.73
C HIS A 164 15.24 11.16 6.10
N ASN A 165 16.01 12.24 6.11
CA ASN A 165 16.28 12.98 7.33
C ASN A 165 14.95 13.25 8.04
N GLU A 166 14.95 13.18 9.36
CA GLU A 166 13.76 13.27 10.19
C GLU A 166 13.02 14.60 10.04
N ASP A 167 13.75 15.71 9.98
CA ASP A 167 13.19 17.04 9.81
C ASP A 167 12.59 17.19 8.41
N THR A 168 13.32 16.80 7.36
CA THR A 168 12.79 16.80 5.99
C THR A 168 11.53 15.97 5.87
N PHE A 169 11.52 14.76 6.45
CA PHE A 169 10.35 13.89 6.39
C PHE A 169 9.15 14.54 7.07
N GLN A 170 9.35 15.09 8.26
CA GLN A 170 8.30 15.74 9.04
C GLN A 170 7.75 16.97 8.33
N ASP A 171 8.62 17.88 7.89
CA ASP A 171 8.24 19.16 7.33
C ASP A 171 7.49 18.98 6.00
N VAL A 172 8.00 18.12 5.12
CA VAL A 172 7.32 17.82 3.85
C VAL A 172 6.00 17.08 4.08
N ALA A 173 5.97 16.07 4.96
CA ALA A 173 4.71 15.35 5.23
C ALA A 173 3.67 16.28 5.87
N GLN A 174 4.07 17.19 6.76
CA GLN A 174 3.18 18.16 7.41
C GLN A 174 2.67 19.22 6.43
N HIS A 175 3.47 19.62 5.47
CA HIS A 175 3.05 20.51 4.38
C HIS A 175 2.06 19.77 3.47
N GLU A 176 2.45 18.59 2.98
CA GLU A 176 1.73 17.89 1.93
C GLU A 176 0.42 17.24 2.40
N ILE A 177 0.26 16.99 3.70
CA ILE A 177 -1.01 16.46 4.22
C ILE A 177 -2.21 17.37 3.91
N LYS A 178 -1.99 18.68 3.73
CA LYS A 178 -3.02 19.68 3.41
C LYS A 178 -3.05 20.09 1.95
N GLU A 179 -1.92 19.95 1.26
CA GLU A 179 -1.71 20.49 -0.09
C GLU A 179 -1.86 19.44 -1.20
N SER A 180 -1.71 18.16 -0.86
CA SER A 180 -1.80 17.07 -1.83
C SER A 180 -3.04 16.20 -1.60
N LYS A 181 -3.47 15.48 -2.64
CA LYS A 181 -4.50 14.43 -2.51
C LYS A 181 -3.90 13.11 -2.04
N LEU A 182 -2.71 12.80 -2.54
CA LEU A 182 -1.94 11.60 -2.19
C LEU A 182 -0.51 11.98 -1.84
N VAL A 183 0.06 11.29 -0.86
CA VAL A 183 1.49 11.35 -0.51
C VAL A 183 2.05 9.93 -0.45
N GLY A 184 3.05 9.65 -1.25
CA GLY A 184 3.71 8.35 -1.29
C GLY A 184 4.79 8.23 -0.22
N ILE A 185 4.85 7.09 0.47
CA ILE A 185 5.91 6.75 1.41
C ILE A 185 6.57 5.45 0.93
N HIS A 186 7.82 5.54 0.51
CA HIS A 186 8.59 4.37 0.12
C HIS A 186 9.14 3.65 1.36
N LEU A 187 8.71 2.42 1.56
CA LEU A 187 9.06 1.58 2.69
C LEU A 187 10.12 0.54 2.28
N TYR A 188 11.01 0.20 3.22
CA TYR A 188 12.07 -0.77 2.98
C TYR A 188 11.79 -2.10 3.67
N PRO A 189 12.36 -3.21 3.14
CA PRO A 189 12.16 -4.55 3.70
C PRO A 189 12.75 -4.74 5.09
N ASP A 190 13.88 -4.06 5.34
CA ASP A 190 14.60 -4.08 6.59
C ASP A 190 14.29 -2.80 7.36
N ILE A 191 13.35 -2.87 8.27
CA ILE A 191 12.97 -1.71 9.09
C ILE A 191 14.15 -1.33 10.00
N LYS A 192 14.58 -0.07 9.90
CA LYS A 192 15.63 0.54 10.71
C LYS A 192 15.03 1.51 11.73
N PRO A 193 15.76 1.94 12.76
CA PRO A 193 15.29 2.95 13.71
C PRO A 193 14.79 4.23 13.05
N ILE A 194 15.45 4.71 11.99
CA ILE A 194 15.03 5.89 11.23
C ILE A 194 13.65 5.70 10.56
N ASP A 195 13.36 4.50 10.06
CA ASP A 195 12.05 4.20 9.47
C ASP A 195 10.95 4.33 10.53
N PHE A 196 11.18 3.79 11.74
CA PHE A 196 10.24 3.93 12.85
C PHE A 196 10.08 5.37 13.33
N ALA A 197 11.18 6.14 13.42
CA ALA A 197 11.13 7.54 13.81
C ALA A 197 10.24 8.33 12.84
N ASN A 198 10.46 8.18 11.53
CA ASN A 198 9.68 8.86 10.52
C ASN A 198 8.21 8.41 10.48
N LEU A 199 7.93 7.13 10.64
CA LEU A 199 6.57 6.62 10.73
C LEU A 199 5.87 7.12 12.00
N SER A 200 6.56 7.24 13.12
CA SER A 200 6.02 7.83 14.36
C SER A 200 5.66 9.31 14.17
N ARG A 201 6.48 10.07 13.43
CA ARG A 201 6.15 11.45 13.05
C ARG A 201 4.91 11.51 12.17
N LEU A 202 4.80 10.61 11.20
CA LEU A 202 3.59 10.52 10.36
C LEU A 202 2.34 10.29 11.20
N ARG A 203 2.44 9.40 12.20
CA ARG A 203 1.35 9.18 13.16
C ARG A 203 1.02 10.44 13.95
N ALA A 204 2.02 11.17 14.43
CA ALA A 204 1.82 12.42 15.15
C ALA A 204 1.15 13.48 14.26
N ILE A 205 1.54 13.61 13.00
CA ILE A 205 0.91 14.51 12.03
C ILE A 205 -0.57 14.15 11.85
N ASN A 206 -0.87 12.86 11.64
CA ASN A 206 -2.26 12.40 11.52
C ASN A 206 -3.06 12.63 12.80
N ALA A 207 -2.48 12.44 13.99
CA ALA A 207 -3.15 12.62 15.28
C ALA A 207 -3.62 14.05 15.53
N ASN A 208 -3.06 15.04 14.85
CA ASN A 208 -3.47 16.44 14.93
C ASN A 208 -4.68 16.79 14.05
N LEU A 209 -5.11 15.87 13.19
CA LEU A 209 -6.29 16.06 12.34
C LEU A 209 -7.57 15.95 13.17
N LYS A 210 -8.58 16.73 12.74
CA LYS A 210 -9.90 16.78 13.37
C LYS A 210 -10.96 16.29 12.38
N PRO A 211 -12.13 15.86 12.84
CA PRO A 211 -13.25 15.57 11.96
C PRO A 211 -13.56 16.76 11.04
N ASN A 212 -13.80 16.45 9.77
CA ASN A 212 -13.99 17.37 8.65
C ASN A 212 -12.74 18.07 8.12
N ASP A 213 -11.55 17.86 8.71
CA ASP A 213 -10.31 18.36 8.10
C ASP A 213 -10.11 17.72 6.73
N ILE A 214 -9.63 18.53 5.78
CA ILE A 214 -9.17 18.07 4.48
C ILE A 214 -7.72 17.60 4.63
N CYS A 215 -7.42 16.42 4.11
CA CYS A 215 -6.08 15.85 4.21
C CYS A 215 -5.73 14.95 3.02
N ALA A 216 -4.46 14.60 2.88
CA ALA A 216 -4.01 13.60 1.93
C ALA A 216 -4.26 12.17 2.44
N LEU A 217 -4.35 11.22 1.50
CA LEU A 217 -4.13 9.80 1.80
C LEU A 217 -2.64 9.47 1.66
N PHE A 218 -2.11 8.76 2.63
CA PHE A 218 -0.74 8.25 2.59
C PHE A 218 -0.67 6.88 1.95
N VAL A 219 0.14 6.78 0.90
CA VAL A 219 0.32 5.58 0.10
C VAL A 219 1.64 4.92 0.48
N GLY A 220 1.58 3.76 1.15
CA GLY A 220 2.77 2.99 1.50
C GLY A 220 3.22 2.10 0.35
N PHE A 221 4.32 2.45 -0.31
CA PHE A 221 4.96 1.60 -1.31
C PHE A 221 5.75 0.48 -0.63
N ASN A 222 5.58 -0.75 -1.08
CA ASN A 222 6.11 -1.98 -0.45
C ASN A 222 5.54 -2.25 0.96
N ALA A 223 4.35 -1.76 1.27
CA ALA A 223 3.73 -1.90 2.59
C ALA A 223 3.24 -3.32 2.88
N MET A 224 2.85 -4.07 1.85
CA MET A 224 2.34 -5.43 2.02
C MET A 224 3.50 -6.41 2.04
N ARG A 225 4.07 -6.61 3.23
CA ARG A 225 5.14 -7.57 3.48
C ARG A 225 4.92 -8.29 4.78
N ARG A 226 5.43 -9.50 4.85
CA ARG A 226 5.70 -10.12 6.15
C ARG A 226 6.85 -9.37 6.81
N LEU A 227 6.57 -8.79 7.95
CA LEU A 227 7.60 -8.22 8.80
C LEU A 227 8.11 -9.34 9.72
N ALA A 228 9.06 -10.13 9.25
CA ALA A 228 9.62 -11.26 10.00
C ALA A 228 10.14 -10.86 11.41
N LYS A 229 10.49 -9.59 11.60
CA LYS A 229 10.94 -9.04 12.89
C LYS A 229 9.80 -8.57 13.80
N LEU A 230 8.56 -8.57 13.34
CA LEU A 230 7.38 -8.09 14.08
C LEU A 230 6.38 -9.21 14.35
N ASP A 231 6.88 -10.36 14.79
CA ASP A 231 6.07 -11.51 15.25
C ASP A 231 4.98 -11.96 14.28
N SER A 232 5.26 -11.85 12.97
CA SER A 232 4.35 -12.26 11.89
C SER A 232 3.02 -11.50 11.83
N VAL A 233 2.93 -10.31 12.45
CA VAL A 233 1.81 -9.41 12.20
C VAL A 233 1.80 -9.03 10.71
N ASN A 234 0.62 -8.80 10.14
CA ASN A 234 0.58 -8.28 8.80
C ASN A 234 1.13 -6.84 8.77
N SER A 235 1.98 -6.58 7.80
CA SER A 235 2.65 -5.29 7.66
C SER A 235 1.67 -4.15 7.40
N SER A 236 0.60 -4.40 6.67
CA SER A 236 -0.45 -3.42 6.41
C SER A 236 -1.13 -2.94 7.71
N PHE A 237 -1.40 -3.83 8.65
CA PHE A 237 -1.89 -3.41 9.96
C PHE A 237 -0.86 -2.56 10.69
N ALA A 238 0.39 -3.03 10.77
CA ALA A 238 1.46 -2.27 11.40
C ALA A 238 1.60 -0.87 10.80
N TYR A 239 1.63 -0.75 9.48
CA TYR A 239 1.72 0.55 8.82
C TYR A 239 0.45 1.40 8.96
N SER A 240 -0.73 0.78 9.06
CA SER A 240 -1.97 1.53 9.31
C SER A 240 -1.96 2.23 10.67
N THR A 241 -1.28 1.66 11.68
CA THR A 241 -1.13 2.30 13.00
C THR A 241 -0.28 3.57 12.94
N PHE A 242 0.58 3.70 11.94
CA PHE A 242 1.37 4.89 11.68
C PHE A 242 0.69 5.88 10.72
N GLY A 243 -0.52 5.58 10.26
CA GLY A 243 -1.30 6.48 9.41
C GLY A 243 -1.13 6.28 7.90
N ILE A 244 -0.57 5.17 7.46
CA ILE A 244 -0.63 4.76 6.06
C ILE A 244 -2.05 4.30 5.73
N ASP A 245 -2.59 4.82 4.65
CA ASP A 245 -3.99 4.65 4.24
C ASP A 245 -4.17 3.63 3.11
N ILE A 246 -3.17 3.53 2.24
CA ILE A 246 -3.18 2.67 1.06
C ILE A 246 -1.92 1.81 1.06
N PHE A 247 -2.08 0.49 0.89
CA PHE A 247 -0.98 -0.45 1.00
C PHE A 247 -0.67 -1.09 -0.35
N SER A 248 0.54 -0.87 -0.87
CA SER A 248 0.97 -1.56 -2.07
C SER A 248 1.58 -2.93 -1.76
N PRO A 249 1.38 -3.91 -2.64
CA PRO A 249 2.06 -5.18 -2.51
C PRO A 249 3.57 -5.00 -2.68
N TYR A 250 4.32 -5.82 -1.95
CA TYR A 250 5.74 -5.98 -2.26
C TYR A 250 5.89 -6.75 -3.56
N GLN A 251 6.65 -6.19 -4.47
CA GLN A 251 6.95 -6.87 -5.72
C GLN A 251 8.38 -7.41 -5.70
N MET A 252 8.48 -8.71 -5.71
CA MET A 252 9.74 -9.40 -5.88
C MET A 252 10.13 -9.37 -7.37
N SER A 253 11.38 -9.05 -7.68
CA SER A 253 11.86 -9.16 -9.05
C SER A 253 11.88 -10.64 -9.48
N GLN A 254 11.76 -10.90 -10.78
CA GLN A 254 11.86 -12.27 -11.30
C GLN A 254 13.17 -12.96 -10.89
N ALA A 255 14.27 -12.21 -10.82
CA ALA A 255 15.55 -12.72 -10.38
C ALA A 255 15.54 -13.14 -8.90
N GLN A 256 14.96 -12.31 -8.02
CA GLN A 256 14.78 -12.63 -6.61
C GLN A 256 13.87 -13.84 -6.42
N MET A 257 12.80 -13.94 -7.19
CA MET A 257 11.87 -15.05 -7.14
C MET A 257 12.55 -16.37 -7.63
N LYS A 258 13.30 -16.31 -8.73
CA LYS A 258 14.09 -17.47 -9.19
C LYS A 258 15.16 -17.89 -8.18
N ALA A 259 15.81 -16.93 -7.51
CA ALA A 259 16.80 -17.23 -6.47
C ALA A 259 16.14 -17.88 -5.24
N MET A 260 14.97 -17.40 -4.82
CA MET A 260 14.19 -17.99 -3.74
C MET A 260 13.73 -19.41 -4.06
N LEU A 261 13.24 -19.66 -5.27
CA LEU A 261 12.77 -20.98 -5.71
C LEU A 261 13.89 -22.03 -5.86
N ARG A 262 15.16 -21.60 -5.89
CA ARG A 262 16.32 -22.52 -5.85
C ARG A 262 16.55 -23.12 -4.45
N ASP A 263 16.16 -22.41 -3.42
CA ASP A 263 16.22 -22.87 -2.04
C ASP A 263 14.82 -23.39 -1.65
N LYS A 264 14.65 -24.71 -1.74
CA LYS A 264 13.35 -25.37 -1.54
C LYS A 264 12.76 -25.13 -0.15
N GLU A 265 13.58 -25.01 0.88
CA GLU A 265 13.12 -24.76 2.24
C GLU A 265 12.65 -23.31 2.42
N LYS A 266 13.43 -22.35 1.92
CA LYS A 266 13.01 -20.96 1.90
C LYS A 266 11.78 -20.73 1.03
N ALA A 267 11.70 -21.40 -0.12
CA ALA A 267 10.53 -21.32 -0.98
C ALA A 267 9.29 -21.85 -0.24
N LYS A 268 9.41 -22.98 0.46
CA LYS A 268 8.33 -23.55 1.26
C LYS A 268 7.90 -22.60 2.38
N GLU A 269 8.85 -22.10 3.13
CA GLU A 269 8.60 -21.12 4.22
C GLU A 269 7.90 -19.85 3.72
N TYR A 270 8.22 -19.40 2.50
CA TYR A 270 7.63 -18.19 1.90
C TYR A 270 6.29 -18.45 1.24
N LEU A 271 6.11 -19.62 0.60
CA LEU A 271 4.91 -19.99 -0.15
C LEU A 271 3.79 -20.53 0.74
N GLU A 272 4.12 -21.09 1.91
CA GLU A 272 3.14 -21.67 2.85
C GLU A 272 2.67 -20.67 3.91
N GLN A 273 2.69 -19.38 3.61
CA GLN A 273 2.22 -18.37 4.54
C GLN A 273 0.93 -17.73 4.09
N PHE A 274 -0.10 -18.07 4.83
CA PHE A 274 -1.47 -17.65 4.61
C PHE A 274 -1.87 -16.62 5.66
N TYR A 275 -2.66 -15.65 5.24
CA TYR A 275 -3.25 -14.73 6.19
C TYR A 275 -4.31 -15.46 7.04
N ASP A 276 -4.19 -15.35 8.34
CA ASP A 276 -5.11 -15.92 9.31
C ASP A 276 -5.96 -14.80 9.91
N THR A 277 -7.26 -14.79 9.58
CA THR A 277 -8.20 -13.76 10.03
C THR A 277 -8.47 -13.84 11.53
N THR A 278 -8.26 -14.99 12.16
CA THR A 278 -8.46 -15.14 13.61
C THR A 278 -7.31 -14.52 14.40
N GLN A 279 -6.11 -14.53 13.83
CA GLN A 279 -4.91 -13.99 14.47
C GLN A 279 -4.57 -12.56 14.01
N GLY A 280 -5.03 -12.14 12.83
CA GLY A 280 -4.64 -10.88 12.21
C GLY A 280 -3.19 -10.87 11.73
N GLY A 281 -2.75 -11.98 11.12
CA GLY A 281 -1.38 -12.11 10.62
C GLY A 281 -1.15 -13.41 9.86
N TYR A 282 0.10 -13.66 9.49
CA TYR A 282 0.45 -14.81 8.66
C TYR A 282 0.75 -16.06 9.50
N SER A 283 0.30 -17.22 9.02
CA SER A 283 0.51 -18.53 9.61
C SER A 283 0.87 -19.56 8.54
N THR A 284 1.68 -20.57 8.91
CA THR A 284 1.98 -21.72 8.06
C THR A 284 0.89 -22.78 8.09
N ASN A 285 0.02 -22.75 9.10
CA ASN A 285 -1.13 -23.63 9.25
C ASN A 285 -2.38 -22.78 9.47
N PRO A 286 -2.95 -22.21 8.41
CA PRO A 286 -4.21 -21.51 8.57
C PRO A 286 -5.31 -22.52 8.87
N ASP A 287 -5.89 -22.43 10.06
CA ASP A 287 -7.08 -23.19 10.44
C ASP A 287 -8.31 -22.48 9.85
N GLN A 288 -8.38 -22.42 8.52
CA GLN A 288 -9.47 -21.71 7.84
C GLN A 288 -10.11 -22.59 6.78
N GLU A 289 -11.38 -22.91 6.97
CA GLU A 289 -12.24 -23.53 5.96
C GLU A 289 -12.13 -22.85 4.60
N ALA A 290 -12.06 -21.51 4.60
CA ALA A 290 -11.93 -20.73 3.38
C ALA A 290 -10.69 -21.09 2.52
N TRP A 291 -9.56 -21.40 3.14
CA TRP A 291 -8.37 -21.83 2.39
C TRP A 291 -8.49 -23.26 1.86
N HIS A 292 -9.28 -24.12 2.53
CA HIS A 292 -9.61 -25.45 2.06
C HIS A 292 -10.64 -25.42 0.93
N GLU A 293 -11.66 -24.60 1.03
CA GLU A 293 -12.71 -24.45 0.00
C GLU A 293 -12.16 -24.00 -1.35
N VAL A 294 -11.13 -23.15 -1.35
CA VAL A 294 -10.51 -22.71 -2.61
C VAL A 294 -9.55 -23.73 -3.22
N GLY A 295 -9.36 -24.90 -2.57
CA GLY A 295 -8.47 -25.96 -3.06
C GLY A 295 -6.99 -25.56 -3.12
N LEU A 296 -6.62 -24.43 -2.54
CA LEU A 296 -5.27 -23.87 -2.63
C LEU A 296 -4.26 -24.74 -1.85
N ILE A 297 -4.68 -25.30 -0.74
CA ILE A 297 -3.86 -26.17 0.10
C ILE A 297 -3.50 -27.45 -0.64
N ASP A 298 -4.43 -28.04 -1.38
CA ASP A 298 -4.18 -29.25 -2.17
C ASP A 298 -3.28 -29.00 -3.37
N LEU A 299 -3.40 -27.79 -3.95
CA LEU A 299 -2.47 -27.35 -4.99
C LEU A 299 -1.03 -27.22 -4.49
N LEU A 300 -0.81 -26.88 -3.22
CA LEU A 300 0.53 -26.70 -2.65
C LEU A 300 1.24 -28.02 -2.32
N LYS A 301 0.50 -29.12 -2.13
CA LYS A 301 1.04 -30.45 -1.80
C LYS A 301 1.70 -31.16 -2.98
N ASN A 302 1.42 -30.77 -4.21
CA ASN A 302 1.91 -31.44 -5.41
C ASN A 302 3.26 -30.88 -5.89
N LYS A 303 4.11 -31.72 -6.50
CA LYS A 303 5.36 -31.30 -7.17
C LYS A 303 5.02 -30.36 -8.32
N VAL A 304 5.56 -29.14 -8.31
CA VAL A 304 5.10 -28.03 -9.14
C VAL A 304 6.23 -27.52 -10.03
N THR A 305 5.93 -27.18 -11.26
CA THR A 305 6.82 -26.42 -12.14
C THR A 305 7.02 -25.00 -11.62
N ILE A 306 8.08 -24.29 -12.06
CA ILE A 306 8.33 -22.89 -11.66
C ILE A 306 7.14 -21.99 -12.02
N ALA A 307 6.52 -22.21 -13.19
CA ALA A 307 5.37 -21.42 -13.63
C ALA A 307 4.14 -21.64 -12.72
N GLU A 308 3.88 -22.87 -12.32
CA GLU A 308 2.80 -23.20 -11.38
C GLU A 308 3.07 -22.66 -9.97
N ALA A 309 4.35 -22.72 -9.51
CA ALA A 309 4.73 -22.12 -8.23
C ALA A 309 4.53 -20.60 -8.24
N LEU A 310 4.81 -19.92 -9.35
CA LEU A 310 4.54 -18.48 -9.51
C LEU A 310 3.05 -18.17 -9.46
N GLY A 311 2.24 -18.97 -10.15
CA GLY A 311 0.77 -18.81 -10.13
C GLY A 311 0.19 -19.03 -8.73
N LYS A 312 0.67 -20.01 -7.98
CA LYS A 312 0.28 -20.28 -6.60
C LYS A 312 0.66 -19.12 -5.68
N PHE A 313 1.89 -18.63 -5.78
CA PHE A 313 2.36 -17.50 -4.99
C PHE A 313 1.51 -16.25 -5.23
N GLN A 314 1.16 -15.97 -6.48
CA GLN A 314 0.27 -14.87 -6.81
C GLN A 314 -1.13 -15.06 -6.22
N ALA A 315 -1.66 -16.27 -6.25
CA ALA A 315 -2.94 -16.61 -5.66
C ALA A 315 -2.92 -16.41 -4.14
N ILE A 316 -1.88 -16.89 -3.44
CA ILE A 316 -1.74 -16.71 -1.98
C ILE A 316 -1.71 -15.21 -1.62
N ILE A 317 -0.93 -14.41 -2.33
CA ILE A 317 -0.89 -12.96 -2.10
C ILE A 317 -2.27 -12.35 -2.30
N TRP A 318 -2.97 -12.75 -3.35
CA TRP A 318 -4.29 -12.22 -3.69
C TRP A 318 -5.33 -12.53 -2.62
N TYR A 319 -5.41 -13.79 -2.20
CA TYR A 319 -6.33 -14.21 -1.14
C TYR A 319 -6.00 -13.58 0.19
N SER A 320 -4.72 -13.52 0.56
CA SER A 320 -4.28 -12.81 1.75
C SER A 320 -4.70 -11.35 1.74
N THR A 321 -4.50 -10.68 0.61
CA THR A 321 -4.93 -9.28 0.41
C THR A 321 -6.43 -9.10 0.60
N TRP A 322 -7.23 -10.04 0.11
CA TRP A 322 -8.67 -9.98 0.25
C TRP A 322 -9.13 -10.15 1.70
N PHE A 323 -8.57 -11.13 2.42
CA PHE A 323 -8.86 -11.33 3.84
C PHE A 323 -8.42 -10.15 4.69
N GLU A 324 -7.22 -9.62 4.47
CA GLU A 324 -6.75 -8.41 5.15
C GLU A 324 -7.69 -7.23 4.88
N GLN A 325 -8.19 -7.10 3.65
CA GLN A 325 -9.12 -6.03 3.30
C GLN A 325 -10.44 -6.15 4.05
N GLN A 326 -10.97 -7.35 4.26
CA GLN A 326 -12.17 -7.58 5.06
C GLN A 326 -11.96 -7.22 6.52
N ASP A 327 -10.80 -7.55 7.09
CA ASP A 327 -10.46 -7.16 8.45
C ASP A 327 -10.39 -5.63 8.60
N PHE A 328 -9.87 -4.91 7.61
CA PHE A 328 -9.88 -3.46 7.62
C PHE A 328 -11.28 -2.86 7.40
N GLU A 329 -12.13 -3.49 6.62
CA GLU A 329 -13.53 -3.08 6.50
C GLU A 329 -14.30 -3.26 7.80
N THR A 330 -14.02 -4.33 8.53
CA THR A 330 -14.55 -4.53 9.88
C THR A 330 -14.04 -3.46 10.85
N LEU A 331 -12.73 -3.16 10.85
CA LEU A 331 -12.14 -2.10 11.67
C LEU A 331 -12.76 -0.72 11.33
N ASN A 332 -12.93 -0.40 10.05
CA ASN A 332 -13.55 0.83 9.61
C ASN A 332 -15.02 0.93 10.04
N SER A 333 -15.77 -0.18 9.99
CA SER A 333 -17.16 -0.24 10.45
C SER A 333 -17.28 0.03 11.95
N LYS A 334 -16.36 -0.52 12.73
CA LYS A 334 -16.29 -0.28 14.18
C LYS A 334 -15.93 1.17 14.52
N LEU A 335 -15.01 1.78 13.76
CA LEU A 335 -14.71 3.21 13.89
C LEU A 335 -15.94 4.08 13.61
N LEU A 336 -16.70 3.75 12.56
CA LEU A 336 -17.97 4.45 12.26
C LEU A 336 -19.01 4.30 13.38
N ALA A 337 -19.10 3.11 13.95
CA ALA A 337 -19.99 2.81 15.07
C ALA A 337 -19.51 3.39 16.41
N LYS A 338 -18.30 4.00 16.45
CA LYS A 338 -17.64 4.51 17.65
C LYS A 338 -17.45 3.47 18.74
N GLU A 339 -17.21 2.22 18.34
CA GLU A 339 -16.86 1.15 19.25
C GLU A 339 -15.45 1.32 19.80
N ASN A 340 -15.14 0.65 20.91
CA ASN A 340 -13.79 0.65 21.50
C ASN A 340 -12.82 -0.15 20.59
N ILE A 341 -11.99 0.57 19.85
CA ILE A 341 -11.08 0.00 18.88
C ILE A 341 -9.93 -0.76 19.54
N ILE A 342 -9.43 -0.28 20.68
CA ILE A 342 -8.37 -0.95 21.42
C ILE A 342 -8.87 -2.31 21.93
N GLU A 343 -10.07 -2.35 22.45
CA GLU A 343 -10.70 -3.59 22.91
C GLU A 343 -10.91 -4.57 21.74
N TYR A 344 -11.38 -4.09 20.62
CA TYR A 344 -11.50 -4.92 19.41
C TYR A 344 -10.16 -5.51 18.97
N ILE A 345 -9.10 -4.70 18.90
CA ILE A 345 -7.76 -5.15 18.52
C ILE A 345 -7.23 -6.18 19.50
N THR A 346 -7.36 -5.92 20.82
CA THR A 346 -6.76 -6.76 21.85
C THR A 346 -7.50 -8.07 22.07
N ASN A 347 -8.81 -8.09 21.88
CA ASN A 347 -9.64 -9.27 22.15
C ASN A 347 -9.88 -10.14 20.89
N SER A 348 -9.78 -9.56 19.68
CA SER A 348 -10.15 -10.28 18.46
C SER A 348 -8.97 -10.80 17.65
N LYS A 349 -7.80 -10.16 17.73
CA LYS A 349 -6.67 -10.42 16.83
C LYS A 349 -5.36 -10.50 17.61
N SER A 350 -4.94 -11.70 17.97
CA SER A 350 -3.78 -11.90 18.85
C SER A 350 -2.49 -11.23 18.35
N LYS A 351 -2.21 -11.27 17.05
CA LYS A 351 -1.01 -10.64 16.46
C LYS A 351 -1.13 -9.13 16.39
N TRP A 352 -2.35 -8.62 16.15
CA TRP A 352 -2.61 -7.18 16.23
C TRP A 352 -2.43 -6.68 17.67
N ALA A 353 -2.93 -7.45 18.66
CA ALA A 353 -2.76 -7.13 20.07
C ALA A 353 -1.29 -7.08 20.48
N MET A 354 -0.49 -8.07 20.07
CA MET A 354 0.95 -8.10 20.35
C MET A 354 1.66 -6.88 19.78
N PHE A 355 1.38 -6.55 18.52
CA PHE A 355 1.95 -5.37 17.87
C PHE A 355 1.50 -4.07 18.56
N TRP A 356 0.20 -3.94 18.85
CA TRP A 356 -0.38 -2.78 19.51
C TRP A 356 0.23 -2.54 20.89
N ASN A 357 0.34 -3.57 21.71
CA ASN A 357 0.93 -3.47 23.05
C ASN A 357 2.39 -3.05 23.02
N ARG A 358 3.12 -3.44 21.98
CA ARG A 358 4.55 -3.14 21.85
C ARG A 358 4.82 -1.76 21.23
N TYR A 359 4.02 -1.35 20.26
CA TYR A 359 4.30 -0.17 19.44
C TYR A 359 3.14 0.85 19.41
N GLY A 360 1.93 0.42 19.69
CA GLY A 360 0.74 1.27 19.63
C GLY A 360 0.66 2.29 20.77
N SER A 361 1.13 1.91 21.96
CA SER A 361 1.13 2.77 23.15
C SER A 361 2.35 3.67 23.27
N THR A 362 3.49 3.30 22.69
CA THR A 362 4.78 3.97 22.90
C THR A 362 5.05 5.17 22.01
N ALA A 363 4.21 5.45 21.03
CA ALA A 363 4.36 6.62 20.15
C ALA A 363 3.80 7.91 20.79
N VAL A 364 3.97 8.09 22.09
CA VAL A 364 3.59 9.28 22.87
C VAL A 364 4.81 9.72 23.68
N GLY A 365 5.70 10.41 23.05
CA GLY A 365 6.82 11.12 23.68
C GLY A 365 7.20 12.29 22.80
#